data_2dba608954032a29b6483f5e9a8c1dca
#
_entry.id   2dba608954032a29b6483f5e9a8c1dca
#
_cell.length_a   1.000
_cell.length_b   1.000
_cell.length_c   1.000
_cell.angle_alpha   90.00
_cell.angle_beta   90.00
_cell.angle_gamma   90.00
#
_symmetry.space_group_name_H-M   'P 1'
#
loop_
_entity.id
_entity.type
_entity.pdbx_description
1 polymer ?
#
loop_
_entity_poly.entity_id
_entity_poly.type
_entity_poly.pdbx_seq_one_letter_code
_entity_poly.pdbx_strand_id
1 'polypeptide(L)'
;MKYIPTINIHAAVEIVASASCSLSLLYLLTTGSIYRLIAPNSYIIALLWALTILLLWSTIKASKHIFRRSYGSSYRNAILYGLCTLLLSPSIFHAQAFALPAEESVDQVISITKEPVPTNDYKNIGDGIDDAHRHITLTSRNYYDTILKVSNHIDKYKGYTVTATGYISYHDKALQGNDFVLARDLMICCVADMSPFGLPTEYSSTTPLLEHTWYTMEGTIGTRNFHGVEQPYIVNSKTTQADAIDGYIFPN
;
A
#
# COMPACT_ATOMS: atom_id res chain seq x y z
N MET A 1 -44.24 42.56 -11.59
CA MET A 1 -43.05 42.27 -10.76
C MET A 1 -42.38 41.01 -11.28
N LYS A 2 -41.18 41.13 -11.89
CA LYS A 2 -40.40 39.95 -12.31
C LYS A 2 -39.85 39.26 -11.05
N TYR A 3 -40.26 38.04 -10.83
CA TYR A 3 -39.74 37.19 -9.73
C TYR A 3 -38.28 36.85 -10.06
N ILE A 4 -37.32 37.35 -9.29
CA ILE A 4 -35.92 36.94 -9.37
C ILE A 4 -35.79 35.70 -8.48
N PRO A 5 -35.51 34.51 -9.04
CA PRO A 5 -35.32 33.33 -8.22
C PRO A 5 -34.07 33.52 -7.35
N THR A 6 -34.26 33.55 -6.04
CA THR A 6 -33.13 33.59 -5.09
C THR A 6 -32.54 32.19 -4.94
N ILE A 7 -31.23 32.08 -5.15
CA ILE A 7 -30.49 30.81 -4.97
C ILE A 7 -30.42 30.48 -3.47
N ASN A 8 -30.78 29.28 -3.13
CA ASN A 8 -30.60 28.76 -1.77
C ASN A 8 -29.13 28.42 -1.53
N ILE A 9 -28.43 29.24 -0.75
CA ILE A 9 -27.00 29.11 -0.48
C ILE A 9 -26.68 27.74 0.20
N HIS A 10 -27.57 27.27 1.07
CA HIS A 10 -27.36 25.97 1.75
C HIS A 10 -27.38 24.79 0.76
N ALA A 11 -28.36 24.79 -0.17
CA ALA A 11 -28.43 23.79 -1.22
C ALA A 11 -27.24 23.88 -2.18
N ALA A 12 -26.79 25.10 -2.50
CA ALA A 12 -25.60 25.29 -3.34
C ALA A 12 -24.32 24.72 -2.69
N VAL A 13 -24.11 25.02 -1.40
CA VAL A 13 -22.94 24.46 -0.64
C VAL A 13 -23.01 22.94 -0.58
N GLU A 14 -24.18 22.36 -0.33
CA GLU A 14 -24.35 20.90 -0.28
C GLU A 14 -24.07 20.25 -1.63
N ILE A 15 -24.51 20.85 -2.72
CA ILE A 15 -24.24 20.38 -4.09
C ILE A 15 -22.74 20.42 -4.39
N VAL A 16 -22.09 21.55 -4.13
CA VAL A 16 -20.64 21.70 -4.40
C VAL A 16 -19.83 20.69 -3.58
N ALA A 17 -20.14 20.57 -2.30
CA ALA A 17 -19.43 19.66 -1.41
C ALA A 17 -19.62 18.18 -1.80
N SER A 18 -20.86 17.75 -2.05
CA SER A 18 -21.15 16.36 -2.42
C SER A 18 -20.63 16.02 -3.83
N ALA A 19 -20.70 16.95 -4.79
CA ALA A 19 -20.13 16.78 -6.12
C ALA A 19 -18.60 16.65 -6.07
N SER A 20 -17.93 17.52 -5.33
CA SER A 20 -16.47 17.48 -5.16
C SER A 20 -16.02 16.16 -4.52
N CYS A 21 -16.71 15.71 -3.47
CA CYS A 21 -16.40 14.45 -2.81
C CYS A 21 -16.59 13.24 -3.77
N SER A 22 -17.70 13.21 -4.52
CA SER A 22 -17.96 12.12 -5.47
C SER A 22 -16.97 12.10 -6.63
N LEU A 23 -16.56 13.26 -7.15
CA LEU A 23 -15.56 13.37 -8.21
C LEU A 23 -14.17 12.92 -7.73
N SER A 24 -13.79 13.29 -6.50
CA SER A 24 -12.52 12.84 -5.91
C SER A 24 -12.48 11.32 -5.73
N LEU A 25 -13.55 10.73 -5.19
CA LEU A 25 -13.65 9.27 -5.06
C LEU A 25 -13.65 8.58 -6.43
N LEU A 26 -14.39 9.10 -7.40
CA LEU A 26 -14.41 8.57 -8.75
C LEU A 26 -13.01 8.60 -9.39
N TYR A 27 -12.29 9.70 -9.23
CA TYR A 27 -10.91 9.83 -9.70
C TYR A 27 -9.99 8.78 -9.06
N LEU A 28 -10.02 8.64 -7.73
CA LEU A 28 -9.19 7.66 -7.01
C LEU A 28 -9.50 6.22 -7.43
N LEU A 29 -10.78 5.88 -7.63
CA LEU A 29 -11.21 4.56 -8.06
C LEU A 29 -10.85 4.26 -9.52
N THR A 30 -11.00 5.23 -10.43
CA THR A 30 -10.72 5.02 -11.86
C THR A 30 -9.23 5.02 -12.19
N THR A 31 -8.42 5.79 -11.45
CA THR A 31 -6.96 5.81 -11.63
C THR A 31 -6.25 4.68 -10.90
N GLY A 32 -6.97 3.93 -10.05
CA GLY A 32 -6.36 2.92 -9.20
C GLY A 32 -5.53 3.49 -8.03
N SER A 33 -5.47 4.81 -7.87
CA SER A 33 -4.70 5.46 -6.79
C SER A 33 -5.22 5.09 -5.40
N ILE A 34 -6.45 4.59 -5.31
CA ILE A 34 -7.03 4.10 -4.05
C ILE A 34 -6.24 2.92 -3.45
N TYR A 35 -5.60 2.09 -4.29
CA TYR A 35 -4.79 0.94 -3.84
C TYR A 35 -3.49 1.32 -3.13
N ARG A 36 -3.10 2.59 -3.20
CA ARG A 36 -2.01 3.14 -2.37
C ARG A 36 -2.43 3.41 -0.93
N LEU A 37 -3.74 3.42 -0.66
CA LEU A 37 -4.31 3.77 0.63
C LEU A 37 -4.99 2.59 1.31
N ILE A 38 -5.56 1.69 0.52
CA ILE A 38 -6.42 0.59 0.99
C ILE A 38 -6.05 -0.66 0.20
N ALA A 39 -5.91 -1.79 0.91
CA ALA A 39 -5.67 -3.08 0.29
C ALA A 39 -6.77 -3.44 -0.73
N PRO A 40 -6.45 -4.17 -1.81
CA PRO A 40 -7.37 -4.49 -2.90
C PRO A 40 -8.43 -5.53 -2.47
N ASN A 41 -9.23 -5.19 -1.47
CA ASN A 41 -10.33 -6.01 -1.00
C ASN A 41 -11.60 -5.69 -1.80
N SER A 42 -12.17 -6.70 -2.46
CA SER A 42 -13.35 -6.56 -3.32
C SER A 42 -14.56 -5.97 -2.60
N TYR A 43 -14.76 -6.29 -1.32
CA TYR A 43 -15.87 -5.75 -0.52
C TYR A 43 -15.70 -4.26 -0.25
N ILE A 44 -14.52 -3.83 0.12
CA ILE A 44 -14.21 -2.41 0.38
C ILE A 44 -14.37 -1.59 -0.90
N ILE A 45 -13.87 -2.11 -2.03
CA ILE A 45 -14.00 -1.46 -3.33
C ILE A 45 -15.47 -1.34 -3.74
N ALA A 46 -16.27 -2.40 -3.58
CA ALA A 46 -17.70 -2.36 -3.86
C ALA A 46 -18.43 -1.33 -2.98
N LEU A 47 -18.06 -1.23 -1.70
CA LEU A 47 -18.62 -0.26 -0.78
C LEU A 47 -18.26 1.19 -1.16
N LEU A 48 -17.04 1.44 -1.62
CA LEU A 48 -16.59 2.74 -2.13
C LEU A 48 -17.34 3.14 -3.42
N TRP A 49 -17.59 2.19 -4.33
CA TRP A 49 -18.43 2.41 -5.51
C TRP A 49 -19.88 2.73 -5.12
N ALA A 50 -20.46 2.00 -4.16
CA ALA A 50 -21.79 2.29 -3.65
C ALA A 50 -21.87 3.68 -3.01
N LEU A 51 -20.84 4.09 -2.25
CA LEU A 51 -20.74 5.43 -1.67
C LEU A 51 -20.67 6.53 -2.73
N THR A 52 -19.87 6.33 -3.79
CA THR A 52 -19.81 7.30 -4.90
C THR A 52 -21.16 7.47 -5.59
N ILE A 53 -21.89 6.39 -5.84
CA ILE A 53 -23.23 6.41 -6.43
C ILE A 53 -24.21 7.15 -5.51
N LEU A 54 -24.15 6.90 -4.21
CA LEU A 54 -25.01 7.55 -3.22
C LEU A 54 -24.74 9.05 -3.13
N LEU A 55 -23.49 9.48 -3.20
CA LEU A 55 -23.10 10.89 -3.23
C LEU A 55 -23.57 11.58 -4.52
N LEU A 56 -23.42 10.93 -5.68
CA LEU A 56 -23.96 11.44 -6.95
C LEU A 56 -25.50 11.58 -6.91
N TRP A 57 -26.18 10.59 -6.35
CA TRP A 57 -27.63 10.67 -6.16
C TRP A 57 -28.03 11.82 -5.24
N SER A 58 -27.27 12.04 -4.15
CA SER A 58 -27.47 13.18 -3.24
C SER A 58 -27.33 14.51 -3.95
N THR A 59 -26.31 14.67 -4.83
CA THR A 59 -26.14 15.92 -5.62
C THR A 59 -27.32 16.17 -6.54
N ILE A 60 -27.82 15.14 -7.23
CA ILE A 60 -29.00 15.25 -8.12
C ILE A 60 -30.25 15.62 -7.32
N LYS A 61 -30.40 15.04 -6.12
CA LYS A 61 -31.54 15.37 -5.25
C LYS A 61 -31.48 16.81 -4.75
N ALA A 62 -30.31 17.27 -4.29
CA ALA A 62 -30.10 18.63 -3.80
C ALA A 62 -30.27 19.67 -4.92
N SER A 63 -29.87 19.37 -6.16
CA SER A 63 -30.02 20.28 -7.30
C SER A 63 -31.47 20.66 -7.57
N LYS A 64 -32.44 19.77 -7.30
CA LYS A 64 -33.88 20.04 -7.45
C LYS A 64 -34.40 21.09 -6.45
N HIS A 65 -33.67 21.36 -5.39
CA HIS A 65 -34.06 22.29 -4.33
C HIS A 65 -33.32 23.64 -4.36
N ILE A 66 -32.44 23.86 -5.35
CA ILE A 66 -31.58 25.04 -5.44
C ILE A 66 -32.40 26.35 -5.54
N PHE A 67 -33.60 26.28 -6.16
CA PHE A 67 -34.53 27.41 -6.33
C PHE A 67 -35.72 27.38 -5.34
N ARG A 68 -35.71 26.50 -4.36
CA ARG A 68 -36.80 26.36 -3.40
C ARG A 68 -36.50 27.14 -2.12
N ARG A 69 -37.40 28.03 -1.70
CA ARG A 69 -37.21 29.00 -0.62
C ARG A 69 -37.06 28.42 0.80
N SER A 70 -37.31 27.13 1.00
CA SER A 70 -37.22 26.48 2.30
C SER A 70 -36.60 25.08 2.17
N TYR A 71 -35.31 25.03 1.93
CA TYR A 71 -34.55 23.80 2.11
C TYR A 71 -33.86 23.92 3.47
N GLY A 72 -34.39 23.21 4.45
CA GLY A 72 -33.79 23.11 5.78
C GLY A 72 -32.61 22.13 5.78
N SER A 73 -31.55 22.46 5.02
CA SER A 73 -30.30 21.72 5.14
C SER A 73 -29.66 22.07 6.47
N SER A 74 -29.38 21.07 7.29
CA SER A 74 -28.65 21.27 8.53
C SER A 74 -27.20 21.64 8.20
N TYR A 75 -26.66 22.70 8.79
CA TYR A 75 -25.24 23.07 8.71
C TYR A 75 -24.31 21.88 9.00
N ARG A 76 -24.76 20.91 9.77
CA ARG A 76 -24.05 19.66 10.06
C ARG A 76 -23.68 18.90 8.79
N ASN A 77 -24.59 18.80 7.81
CA ASN A 77 -24.32 18.07 6.56
C ASN A 77 -23.29 18.82 5.71
N ALA A 78 -23.38 20.15 5.63
CA ALA A 78 -22.41 20.97 4.91
C ALA A 78 -21.00 20.88 5.50
N ILE A 79 -20.88 20.88 6.83
CA ILE A 79 -19.60 20.70 7.53
C ILE A 79 -19.03 19.29 7.27
N LEU A 80 -19.88 18.27 7.33
CA LEU A 80 -19.48 16.88 7.15
C LEU A 80 -18.98 16.63 5.72
N TYR A 81 -19.68 17.15 4.70
CA TYR A 81 -19.24 17.09 3.31
C TYR A 81 -17.97 17.94 3.07
N GLY A 82 -17.88 19.12 3.68
CA GLY A 82 -16.68 19.95 3.61
C GLY A 82 -15.45 19.28 4.19
N LEU A 83 -15.60 18.59 5.32
CA LEU A 83 -14.54 17.80 5.93
C LEU A 83 -14.14 16.62 5.04
N CYS A 84 -15.11 15.89 4.47
CA CYS A 84 -14.84 14.80 3.53
C CYS A 84 -14.11 15.27 2.27
N THR A 85 -14.48 16.43 1.70
CA THR A 85 -13.79 16.97 0.53
C THR A 85 -12.37 17.40 0.83
N LEU A 86 -12.13 17.94 2.02
CA LEU A 86 -10.81 18.32 2.47
C LEU A 86 -9.93 17.08 2.66
N LEU A 87 -10.44 16.02 3.28
CA LEU A 87 -9.73 14.77 3.51
C LEU A 87 -9.48 13.98 2.21
N LEU A 88 -10.35 14.08 1.22
CA LEU A 88 -10.25 13.36 -0.05
C LEU A 88 -9.61 14.20 -1.17
N SER A 89 -9.11 15.41 -0.87
CA SER A 89 -8.51 16.25 -1.90
C SER A 89 -7.18 15.64 -2.39
N PRO A 90 -7.00 15.47 -3.72
CA PRO A 90 -5.77 14.92 -4.29
C PRO A 90 -4.50 15.66 -3.87
N SER A 91 -4.60 16.96 -3.58
CA SER A 91 -3.49 17.79 -3.13
C SER A 91 -2.93 17.39 -1.76
N ILE A 92 -3.76 16.88 -0.85
CA ILE A 92 -3.30 16.36 0.44
C ILE A 92 -2.54 15.04 0.23
N PHE A 93 -3.00 14.19 -0.69
CA PHE A 93 -2.32 12.93 -1.00
C PHE A 93 -1.03 13.12 -1.79
N HIS A 94 -0.91 14.17 -2.61
CA HIS A 94 0.37 14.52 -3.25
C HIS A 94 1.38 15.16 -2.28
N ALA A 95 0.92 15.91 -1.28
CA ALA A 95 1.80 16.52 -0.28
C ALA A 95 2.25 15.52 0.80
N GLN A 96 1.51 14.42 0.99
CA GLN A 96 1.84 13.31 1.88
C GLN A 96 2.29 12.06 1.12
N ALA A 97 2.80 12.18 -0.09
CA ALA A 97 3.75 11.21 -0.60
C ALA A 97 4.95 11.26 0.35
N PHE A 98 4.80 10.57 1.45
CA PHE A 98 5.68 10.33 2.56
C PHE A 98 7.02 11.05 2.40
N ALA A 99 7.12 12.26 2.94
CA ALA A 99 8.37 12.77 3.42
C ALA A 99 8.70 11.94 4.68
N LEU A 100 9.25 10.74 4.48
CA LEU A 100 10.22 10.22 5.42
C LEU A 100 11.26 11.32 5.54
N PRO A 101 11.78 11.64 6.75
CA PRO A 101 12.77 12.68 6.91
C PRO A 101 13.91 12.38 5.94
N ALA A 102 14.00 13.19 4.90
CA ALA A 102 15.13 13.19 4.00
C ALA A 102 16.28 13.80 4.78
N GLU A 103 17.14 12.98 5.36
CA GLU A 103 18.50 13.40 5.58
C GLU A 103 19.20 13.46 4.24
N GLU A 104 19.51 14.67 3.88
CA GLU A 104 20.45 15.26 2.95
C GLU A 104 21.10 14.35 1.89
N SER A 105 20.77 14.70 0.66
CA SER A 105 21.64 14.80 -0.53
C SER A 105 22.53 13.62 -0.91
N VAL A 106 22.11 12.88 -1.93
CA VAL A 106 22.97 12.57 -3.07
C VAL A 106 22.15 12.70 -4.35
N ASP A 107 22.51 13.67 -5.19
CA ASP A 107 22.07 13.80 -6.57
C ASP A 107 22.46 12.54 -7.36
N GLN A 108 21.55 11.61 -7.47
CA GLN A 108 21.54 10.61 -8.53
C GLN A 108 20.12 10.45 -9.04
N VAL A 109 19.94 10.73 -10.31
CA VAL A 109 18.74 10.48 -11.08
C VAL A 109 18.46 8.96 -11.04
N ILE A 110 17.64 8.53 -10.09
CA ILE A 110 17.18 7.15 -10.01
C ILE A 110 16.05 7.00 -11.02
N SER A 111 16.29 6.26 -12.07
CA SER A 111 15.25 5.82 -12.98
C SER A 111 14.35 4.82 -12.25
N ILE A 112 13.20 5.29 -11.81
CA ILE A 112 12.19 4.45 -11.16
C ILE A 112 11.62 3.50 -12.21
N THR A 113 11.98 2.24 -12.12
CA THR A 113 11.32 1.17 -12.89
C THR A 113 9.92 0.98 -12.30
N LYS A 114 8.91 1.57 -12.94
CA LYS A 114 7.52 1.37 -12.59
C LYS A 114 7.12 -0.07 -12.91
N GLU A 115 7.11 -0.92 -11.91
CA GLU A 115 6.32 -2.15 -11.98
C GLU A 115 4.84 -1.74 -12.04
N PRO A 116 4.04 -2.20 -13.03
CA PRO A 116 2.65 -1.77 -13.14
C PRO A 116 1.87 -2.19 -11.89
N VAL A 117 1.08 -1.24 -11.35
CA VAL A 117 0.13 -1.49 -10.24
C VAL A 117 -0.70 -2.73 -10.58
N PRO A 118 -0.79 -3.72 -9.69
CA PRO A 118 -1.43 -4.99 -10.01
C PRO A 118 -2.91 -4.78 -10.32
N THR A 119 -3.28 -5.00 -11.58
CA THR A 119 -4.67 -5.26 -11.96
C THR A 119 -5.05 -6.65 -11.50
N ASN A 120 -6.31 -6.84 -11.11
CA ASN A 120 -6.97 -7.99 -10.46
C ASN A 120 -6.69 -9.43 -10.99
N ASP A 121 -5.51 -9.72 -11.46
CA ASP A 121 -5.13 -11.03 -12.01
C ASP A 121 -4.36 -11.90 -11.00
N TYR A 122 -4.76 -11.83 -9.72
CA TYR A 122 -4.10 -12.54 -8.62
C TYR A 122 -4.25 -14.08 -8.67
N LYS A 123 -5.15 -14.61 -9.52
CA LYS A 123 -5.50 -16.04 -9.47
C LYS A 123 -4.55 -17.01 -10.20
N ASN A 124 -3.61 -16.52 -11.00
CA ASN A 124 -2.76 -17.38 -11.86
C ASN A 124 -1.25 -17.16 -11.68
N ILE A 125 -0.81 -16.55 -10.57
CA ILE A 125 0.61 -16.35 -10.31
C ILE A 125 1.08 -17.51 -9.48
N GLY A 126 2.02 -18.28 -10.02
CA GLY A 126 2.70 -19.34 -9.28
C GLY A 126 3.32 -18.79 -7.99
N ASP A 127 3.45 -19.63 -6.99
CA ASP A 127 4.03 -19.29 -5.68
C ASP A 127 5.53 -18.93 -5.73
N GLY A 128 6.11 -18.87 -6.93
CA GLY A 128 7.54 -18.57 -7.14
C GLY A 128 8.47 -19.68 -6.65
N ILE A 129 7.94 -20.87 -6.31
CA ILE A 129 8.73 -22.01 -5.84
C ILE A 129 8.94 -22.97 -6.99
N ASP A 130 10.20 -23.18 -7.34
CA ASP A 130 10.65 -24.21 -8.27
C ASP A 130 11.21 -25.39 -7.47
N ASP A 131 10.36 -26.38 -7.21
CA ASP A 131 10.75 -27.59 -6.47
C ASP A 131 11.78 -28.43 -7.24
N ALA A 132 11.81 -28.36 -8.59
CA ALA A 132 12.76 -29.13 -9.40
C ALA A 132 14.20 -28.59 -9.25
N HIS A 133 14.36 -27.29 -9.21
CA HIS A 133 15.66 -26.62 -9.03
C HIS A 133 15.92 -26.20 -7.58
N ARG A 134 14.98 -26.46 -6.67
CA ARG A 134 15.03 -26.03 -5.26
C ARG A 134 15.31 -24.53 -5.13
N HIS A 135 14.57 -23.74 -5.90
CA HIS A 135 14.75 -22.30 -5.98
C HIS A 135 13.43 -21.58 -5.69
N ILE A 136 13.54 -20.47 -4.95
CA ILE A 136 12.41 -19.61 -4.57
C ILE A 136 12.69 -18.21 -5.11
N THR A 137 11.76 -17.68 -5.90
CA THR A 137 11.81 -16.29 -6.38
C THR A 137 10.69 -15.47 -5.74
N LEU A 138 11.07 -14.52 -4.87
CA LEU A 138 10.12 -13.62 -4.21
C LEU A 138 9.91 -12.37 -5.06
N THR A 139 8.67 -12.15 -5.46
CA THR A 139 8.21 -10.98 -6.20
C THR A 139 7.16 -10.23 -5.39
N SER A 140 6.79 -9.01 -5.75
CA SER A 140 5.75 -8.25 -5.03
C SER A 140 4.43 -9.00 -4.88
N ARG A 141 4.12 -9.94 -5.79
CA ARG A 141 2.84 -10.64 -5.85
C ARG A 141 2.77 -11.88 -4.97
N ASN A 142 3.88 -12.59 -4.82
CA ASN A 142 3.93 -13.84 -4.06
C ASN A 142 4.69 -13.70 -2.72
N TYR A 143 5.20 -12.51 -2.42
CA TYR A 143 6.11 -12.26 -1.29
C TYR A 143 5.52 -12.75 0.03
N TYR A 144 4.30 -12.33 0.35
CA TYR A 144 3.63 -12.67 1.60
C TYR A 144 3.34 -14.16 1.69
N ASP A 145 2.61 -14.71 0.72
CA ASP A 145 2.14 -16.10 0.77
C ASP A 145 3.29 -17.09 0.71
N THR A 146 4.32 -16.79 -0.10
CA THR A 146 5.50 -17.67 -0.21
C THR A 146 6.31 -17.67 1.08
N ILE A 147 6.50 -16.52 1.74
CA ILE A 147 7.16 -16.47 3.04
C ILE A 147 6.36 -17.24 4.09
N LEU A 148 5.04 -17.10 4.15
CA LEU A 148 4.19 -17.89 5.05
C LEU A 148 4.29 -19.39 4.74
N LYS A 149 4.27 -19.77 3.47
CA LYS A 149 4.41 -21.17 3.05
C LYS A 149 5.76 -21.75 3.47
N VAL A 150 6.85 -21.00 3.29
CA VAL A 150 8.19 -21.39 3.74
C VAL A 150 8.23 -21.53 5.27
N SER A 151 7.64 -20.58 5.99
CA SER A 151 7.60 -20.60 7.46
C SER A 151 6.80 -21.77 8.01
N ASN A 152 5.68 -22.12 7.38
CA ASN A 152 4.82 -23.22 7.79
C ASN A 152 5.38 -24.61 7.42
N HIS A 153 6.29 -24.67 6.45
CA HIS A 153 6.88 -25.93 5.96
C HIS A 153 8.41 -25.84 5.89
N ILE A 154 9.00 -25.37 6.96
CA ILE A 154 10.43 -25.02 7.04
C ILE A 154 11.34 -26.23 6.69
N ASP A 155 10.98 -27.44 7.14
CA ASP A 155 11.73 -28.66 6.87
C ASP A 155 11.82 -28.98 5.38
N LYS A 156 10.75 -28.67 4.62
CA LYS A 156 10.73 -28.87 3.17
C LYS A 156 11.66 -27.89 2.44
N TYR A 157 11.65 -26.64 2.87
CA TYR A 157 12.31 -25.55 2.12
C TYR A 157 13.71 -25.23 2.61
N LYS A 158 14.14 -25.82 3.71
CA LYS A 158 15.52 -25.73 4.18
C LYS A 158 16.50 -26.16 3.11
N GLY A 159 17.49 -25.31 2.83
CA GLY A 159 18.50 -25.53 1.80
C GLY A 159 18.02 -25.18 0.37
N TYR A 160 16.83 -24.62 0.19
CA TYR A 160 16.45 -24.02 -1.09
C TYR A 160 17.19 -22.70 -1.27
N THR A 161 17.60 -22.41 -2.50
CA THR A 161 18.11 -21.09 -2.85
C THR A 161 16.94 -20.10 -2.94
N VAL A 162 17.16 -18.86 -2.55
CA VAL A 162 16.15 -17.81 -2.61
C VAL A 162 16.72 -16.57 -3.27
N THR A 163 15.94 -15.96 -4.16
CA THR A 163 16.20 -14.63 -4.71
C THR A 163 15.06 -13.70 -4.34
N ALA A 164 15.39 -12.58 -3.73
CA ALA A 164 14.42 -11.61 -3.27
C ALA A 164 14.95 -10.18 -3.43
N THR A 165 14.06 -9.22 -3.67
CA THR A 165 14.38 -7.78 -3.68
C THR A 165 13.53 -7.07 -2.64
N GLY A 166 14.20 -6.29 -1.79
CA GLY A 166 13.57 -5.54 -0.73
C GLY A 166 14.50 -4.45 -0.18
N TYR A 167 14.02 -3.71 0.80
CA TYR A 167 14.85 -2.75 1.52
C TYR A 167 15.35 -3.33 2.85
N ILE A 168 16.45 -2.78 3.34
CA ILE A 168 17.05 -3.16 4.61
C ILE A 168 16.22 -2.60 5.76
N SER A 169 15.83 -3.47 6.70
CA SER A 169 15.17 -3.08 7.95
C SER A 169 15.82 -3.76 9.14
N TYR A 170 16.08 -3.02 10.19
CA TYR A 170 16.64 -3.51 11.46
C TYR A 170 15.57 -3.64 12.57
N HIS A 171 14.28 -3.55 12.22
CA HIS A 171 13.16 -3.53 13.18
C HIS A 171 12.67 -4.93 13.61
N ASP A 172 13.55 -5.92 13.69
CA ASP A 172 13.19 -7.26 14.19
C ASP A 172 14.03 -7.62 15.43
N LYS A 173 13.37 -8.15 16.47
CA LYS A 173 14.04 -8.57 17.72
C LYS A 173 14.82 -9.86 17.59
N ALA A 174 14.62 -10.61 16.52
CA ALA A 174 15.34 -11.85 16.22
C ALA A 174 16.72 -11.62 15.59
N LEU A 175 17.03 -10.39 15.18
CA LEU A 175 18.28 -10.04 14.52
C LEU A 175 19.47 -10.12 15.50
N GLN A 176 20.62 -10.54 14.98
CA GLN A 176 21.87 -10.65 15.71
C GLN A 176 23.00 -9.96 14.95
N GLY A 177 23.82 -9.19 15.63
CA GLY A 177 24.94 -8.50 15.00
C GLY A 177 24.48 -7.52 13.91
N ASN A 178 24.96 -7.71 12.68
CA ASN A 178 24.60 -6.92 11.50
C ASN A 178 23.54 -7.59 10.62
N ASP A 179 22.83 -8.60 11.15
CA ASP A 179 21.68 -9.19 10.46
C ASP A 179 20.60 -8.14 10.23
N PHE A 180 19.81 -8.32 9.20
CA PHE A 180 18.71 -7.43 8.86
C PHE A 180 17.53 -8.24 8.32
N VAL A 181 16.39 -7.61 8.21
CA VAL A 181 15.25 -8.13 7.43
C VAL A 181 15.31 -7.53 6.04
N LEU A 182 15.31 -8.38 5.01
CA LEU A 182 15.06 -7.94 3.65
C LEU A 182 13.56 -7.74 3.50
N ALA A 183 13.12 -6.50 3.63
CA ALA A 183 11.73 -6.16 3.86
C ALA A 183 11.04 -5.57 2.63
N ARG A 184 9.71 -5.77 2.57
CA ARG A 184 8.74 -5.03 1.77
C ARG A 184 7.64 -4.52 2.69
N ASP A 185 7.02 -3.41 2.35
CA ASP A 185 5.89 -2.89 3.12
C ASP A 185 4.66 -3.76 2.94
N LEU A 186 4.22 -4.41 4.01
CA LEU A 186 2.98 -5.18 4.06
C LEU A 186 1.83 -4.28 4.46
N MET A 187 0.77 -4.27 3.65
CA MET A 187 -0.48 -3.61 3.95
C MET A 187 -1.60 -4.65 4.08
N ILE A 188 -2.24 -4.74 5.24
CA ILE A 188 -3.33 -5.68 5.49
C ILE A 188 -4.69 -5.07 5.14
N CYS A 189 -4.97 -3.86 5.60
CA CYS A 189 -6.23 -3.17 5.30
C CYS A 189 -6.03 -1.77 4.71
N CYS A 190 -5.09 -1.00 5.22
CA CYS A 190 -4.87 0.38 4.78
C CYS A 190 -3.47 0.88 5.16
N VAL A 191 -3.10 2.05 4.66
CA VAL A 191 -1.79 2.68 4.88
C VAL A 191 -1.42 2.84 6.37
N ALA A 192 -2.40 2.86 7.27
CA ALA A 192 -2.15 3.03 8.70
C ALA A 192 -1.64 1.75 9.39
N ASP A 193 -1.78 0.58 8.77
CA ASP A 193 -1.30 -0.70 9.31
C ASP A 193 -0.02 -1.20 8.63
N MET A 194 0.59 -0.39 7.78
CA MET A 194 1.82 -0.77 7.08
C MET A 194 2.95 -1.13 8.05
N SER A 195 3.61 -2.24 7.76
CA SER A 195 4.77 -2.69 8.51
C SER A 195 5.79 -3.38 7.62
N PRO A 196 7.08 -3.29 7.93
CA PRO A 196 8.11 -4.08 7.29
C PRO A 196 7.82 -5.56 7.46
N PHE A 197 7.81 -6.32 6.36
CA PHE A 197 7.61 -7.76 6.36
C PHE A 197 8.64 -8.43 5.47
N GLY A 198 9.29 -9.48 5.97
CA GLY A 198 10.32 -10.21 5.24
C GLY A 198 10.97 -11.31 6.06
N LEU A 199 11.99 -11.94 5.52
CA LEU A 199 12.78 -12.92 6.23
C LEU A 199 14.03 -12.29 6.84
N PRO A 200 14.37 -12.62 8.10
CA PRO A 200 15.67 -12.31 8.66
C PRO A 200 16.79 -12.85 7.77
N THR A 201 17.81 -12.05 7.56
CA THR A 201 18.92 -12.35 6.65
C THR A 201 20.22 -12.22 7.41
N GLU A 202 21.02 -13.28 7.42
CA GLU A 202 22.36 -13.29 8.00
C GLU A 202 23.31 -12.44 7.16
N TYR A 203 24.07 -11.58 7.82
CA TYR A 203 25.01 -10.70 7.15
C TYR A 203 26.37 -10.70 7.86
N SER A 204 27.33 -11.37 7.25
CA SER A 204 28.64 -11.60 7.84
C SER A 204 29.63 -10.45 7.72
N SER A 205 29.24 -9.33 7.06
CA SER A 205 30.12 -8.16 6.93
C SER A 205 30.21 -7.38 8.24
N THR A 206 31.40 -6.80 8.50
CA THR A 206 31.62 -5.93 9.66
C THR A 206 30.94 -4.56 9.53
N THR A 207 30.66 -4.12 8.30
CA THR A 207 29.98 -2.85 8.03
C THR A 207 28.49 -3.11 7.75
N PRO A 208 27.57 -2.56 8.56
CA PRO A 208 26.14 -2.72 8.31
C PRO A 208 25.73 -2.04 6.98
N LEU A 209 24.69 -2.56 6.36
CA LEU A 209 24.07 -1.91 5.20
C LEU A 209 23.25 -0.71 5.67
N LEU A 210 23.08 0.27 4.78
CA LEU A 210 22.27 1.45 5.11
C LEU A 210 20.79 1.06 5.17
N GLU A 211 20.13 1.42 6.27
CA GLU A 211 18.71 1.19 6.47
C GLU A 211 17.87 1.88 5.37
N HIS A 212 16.74 1.26 5.00
CA HIS A 212 15.85 1.68 3.90
C HIS A 212 16.47 1.68 2.50
N THR A 213 17.71 1.25 2.32
CA THR A 213 18.31 1.08 0.99
C THR A 213 17.88 -0.26 0.38
N TRP A 214 17.63 -0.26 -0.92
CA TRP A 214 17.13 -1.43 -1.64
C TRP A 214 18.25 -2.32 -2.16
N TYR A 215 18.05 -3.62 -1.98
CA TYR A 215 18.96 -4.66 -2.45
C TYR A 215 18.22 -5.85 -3.01
N THR A 216 18.83 -6.48 -4.03
CA THR A 216 18.50 -7.85 -4.43
C THR A 216 19.47 -8.79 -3.74
N MET A 217 18.93 -9.82 -3.12
CA MET A 217 19.69 -10.83 -2.40
C MET A 217 19.50 -12.20 -3.01
N GLU A 218 20.59 -12.94 -3.06
CA GLU A 218 20.63 -14.37 -3.33
C GLU A 218 21.18 -15.06 -2.09
N GLY A 219 20.51 -16.09 -1.62
CA GLY A 219 20.93 -16.82 -0.42
C GLY A 219 20.32 -18.20 -0.37
N THR A 220 20.43 -18.84 0.79
CA THR A 220 19.87 -20.17 1.05
C THR A 220 18.98 -20.10 2.29
N ILE A 221 17.84 -20.77 2.26
CA ILE A 221 16.95 -20.88 3.41
C ILE A 221 17.61 -21.75 4.47
N GLY A 222 17.89 -21.15 5.60
CA GLY A 222 18.34 -21.79 6.83
C GLY A 222 17.27 -21.79 7.91
N THR A 223 17.59 -22.35 9.07
CA THR A 223 16.72 -22.34 10.26
C THR A 223 17.47 -21.80 11.45
N ARG A 224 16.81 -20.94 12.23
CA ARG A 224 17.35 -20.40 13.48
C ARG A 224 16.30 -20.54 14.58
N ASN A 225 16.73 -20.94 15.76
CA ASN A 225 15.85 -20.99 16.92
C ASN A 225 15.73 -19.60 17.55
N PHE A 226 14.51 -19.12 17.67
CA PHE A 226 14.18 -17.87 18.37
C PHE A 226 13.09 -18.14 19.40
N HIS A 227 13.42 -17.97 20.69
CA HIS A 227 12.53 -18.25 21.83
C HIS A 227 11.91 -19.67 21.82
N GLY A 228 12.65 -20.68 21.37
CA GLY A 228 12.17 -22.06 21.30
C GLY A 228 11.38 -22.42 20.04
N VAL A 229 11.22 -21.49 19.11
CA VAL A 229 10.57 -21.72 17.82
C VAL A 229 11.60 -21.65 16.71
N GLU A 230 11.65 -22.68 15.86
CA GLU A 230 12.45 -22.60 14.63
C GLU A 230 11.81 -21.65 13.64
N GLN A 231 12.60 -20.69 13.17
CA GLN A 231 12.19 -19.71 12.17
C GLN A 231 13.08 -19.78 10.94
N PRO A 232 12.53 -19.58 9.73
CA PRO A 232 13.34 -19.48 8.53
C PRO A 232 14.13 -18.18 8.54
N TYR A 233 15.35 -18.25 8.03
CA TYR A 233 16.17 -17.08 7.74
C TYR A 233 16.96 -17.32 6.46
N ILE A 234 17.48 -16.27 5.88
CA ILE A 234 18.32 -16.34 4.68
C ILE A 234 19.79 -16.34 5.10
N VAL A 235 20.51 -17.39 4.73
CA VAL A 235 21.98 -17.37 4.73
C VAL A 235 22.41 -16.66 3.45
N ASN A 236 22.82 -15.40 3.57
CA ASN A 236 23.14 -14.57 2.43
C ASN A 236 24.41 -15.05 1.71
N SER A 237 24.32 -15.20 0.39
CA SER A 237 25.47 -15.54 -0.46
C SER A 237 25.92 -14.36 -1.32
N LYS A 238 24.97 -13.49 -1.73
CA LYS A 238 25.26 -12.35 -2.59
C LYS A 238 24.27 -11.22 -2.35
N THR A 239 24.79 -10.01 -2.32
CA THR A 239 24.02 -8.78 -2.14
C THR A 239 24.36 -7.81 -3.26
N THR A 240 23.36 -7.33 -3.98
CA THR A 240 23.51 -6.36 -5.07
C THR A 240 22.54 -5.21 -4.85
N GLN A 241 23.03 -3.98 -4.87
CA GLN A 241 22.15 -2.81 -4.76
C GLN A 241 21.13 -2.81 -5.90
N ALA A 242 19.89 -2.48 -5.59
CA ALA A 242 18.76 -2.49 -6.51
C ALA A 242 17.99 -1.17 -6.46
N ASP A 243 17.23 -0.91 -7.50
CA ASP A 243 16.28 0.20 -7.50
C ASP A 243 15.09 -0.12 -6.60
N ALA A 244 14.48 0.93 -6.06
CA ALA A 244 13.26 0.81 -5.27
C ALA A 244 12.11 0.26 -6.13
N ILE A 245 11.41 -0.74 -5.59
CA ILE A 245 10.20 -1.27 -6.22
C ILE A 245 9.00 -0.56 -5.62
N ASP A 246 8.25 0.17 -6.44
CA ASP A 246 7.02 0.87 -6.01
C ASP A 246 5.91 -0.15 -5.66
N GLY A 247 5.09 0.20 -4.67
CA GLY A 247 3.94 -0.58 -4.24
C GLY A 247 4.19 -1.44 -3.00
N TYR A 248 3.10 -2.01 -2.52
CA TYR A 248 3.03 -2.79 -1.29
C TYR A 248 2.83 -4.27 -1.59
N ILE A 249 3.11 -5.11 -0.60
CA ILE A 249 2.68 -6.51 -0.60
C ILE A 249 1.38 -6.63 0.19
N PHE A 250 0.55 -7.59 -0.20
CA PHE A 250 -0.75 -7.84 0.39
C PHE A 250 -0.89 -9.32 0.75
N PRO A 251 -1.62 -9.66 1.83
CA PRO A 251 -2.07 -11.02 2.04
C PRO A 251 -3.13 -11.38 0.99
N ASN A 252 -3.03 -12.56 0.37
CA ASN A 252 -4.01 -13.08 -0.62
C ASN A 252 -5.05 -13.99 0.04
#